data_b583a34771354971079b7c8c9a1491c5
#
_entry.id   b583a34771354971079b7c8c9a1491c5
#
_cell.length_a   1.000
_cell.length_b   1.000
_cell.length_c   1.000
_cell.angle_alpha   90.00
_cell.angle_beta   90.00
_cell.angle_gamma   90.00
#
_symmetry.space_group_name_H-M   'P 1'
#
loop_
_entity.id
_entity.type
_entity.pdbx_description
1 polymer ?
#
loop_
_entity_poly.entity_id
_entity_poly.type
_entity_poly.pdbx_seq_one_letter_code
_entity_poly.pdbx_strand_id
1 'polypeptide(L)'
;MEISNATENNGLDIAVTEAEVAILRERGYNDDVLPKTAEKRNMDTKNYFTLWMGSVHNIPNYTAVGGFLFLGLSPINVMLAIVLSALAVAAFMVYNGKAGSKYGIPFAMHLRSTYGDVGAKLPGTLRGVVAAIAWFGLQNYTGSLALLILIGKIWPSFLTIGGNFSFFGISLPGLIAFTIFWLINMAIGFGGGGALNKFTAILNPLIYVVFGGMSIWAVKVAGGIGNILSFTPTNTPTQSYTPILVYLMIINSVLAVWAGPGASASDFTQNAKSTRAQAIGQTASLLVAYVIFAFSSVAILIGGSIHYGVQEWNVLNIVDRWDSMPAIILAMVVLLMTTISTNATGNIIPAAYQLSALFPKKVNYKKGVIIAGVISYLIMPWKLMENSDSIFAFLNMIGAVLGPVGGVMIAQYFFVLKEKLNLDELYMDPEVDNTDNQYKGVNKEAYIATIVALVISLLGQFIPSLQIISSLSWLIGAGLSFLIYLGLKKFK
;
A
#
# COMPACT_ATOMS: atom_id res chain seq x y z
N MET A 1 29.16 -26.56 -1.29
CA MET A 1 28.22 -27.12 -0.29
C MET A 1 26.85 -26.67 -0.72
N GLU A 2 26.01 -27.59 -1.19
CA GLU A 2 24.65 -27.29 -1.63
C GLU A 2 23.82 -26.88 -0.42
N ILE A 3 23.05 -25.81 -0.54
CA ILE A 3 22.03 -25.45 0.43
C ILE A 3 20.99 -26.56 0.38
N SER A 4 20.90 -27.35 1.43
CA SER A 4 20.00 -28.48 1.48
C SER A 4 18.57 -27.95 1.24
N ASN A 5 17.83 -28.62 0.35
CA ASN A 5 16.38 -28.45 0.23
C ASN A 5 15.76 -28.97 1.54
N ALA A 6 15.72 -28.08 2.55
CA ALA A 6 15.53 -28.40 3.94
C ALA A 6 14.21 -29.12 4.19
N THR A 7 14.30 -30.17 4.96
CA THR A 7 13.22 -30.98 5.52
C THR A 7 12.22 -30.12 6.30
N GLU A 8 10.92 -30.39 6.09
CA GLU A 8 9.82 -29.88 6.93
C GLU A 8 10.14 -30.19 8.41
N ASN A 9 10.32 -29.13 9.20
CA ASN A 9 10.61 -29.29 10.62
C ASN A 9 9.69 -28.35 11.44
N ASN A 10 8.90 -28.92 12.33
CA ASN A 10 8.16 -28.29 13.42
C ASN A 10 7.22 -27.13 13.05
N GLY A 11 6.48 -27.20 11.93
CA GLY A 11 5.50 -26.17 11.54
C GLY A 11 6.12 -24.96 10.83
N LEU A 12 7.42 -24.94 10.61
CA LEU A 12 8.12 -24.06 9.68
C LEU A 12 8.17 -24.76 8.32
N ASP A 13 7.71 -24.09 7.26
CA ASP A 13 7.65 -24.70 5.94
C ASP A 13 9.07 -25.04 5.42
N ILE A 14 10.05 -24.14 5.55
CA ILE A 14 11.47 -24.38 5.26
C ILE A 14 12.33 -23.47 6.16
N ALA A 15 13.29 -24.06 6.87
CA ALA A 15 14.23 -23.31 7.73
C ALA A 15 15.63 -23.33 7.13
N VAL A 16 16.21 -22.16 6.92
CA VAL A 16 17.62 -21.96 6.54
C VAL A 16 18.43 -21.82 7.82
N THR A 17 19.58 -22.49 7.88
CA THR A 17 20.52 -22.44 9.02
C THR A 17 21.42 -21.20 8.96
N GLU A 18 21.99 -20.78 10.09
CA GLU A 18 22.96 -19.67 10.10
C GLU A 18 24.23 -20.01 9.26
N ALA A 19 24.62 -21.29 9.17
CA ALA A 19 25.73 -21.71 8.32
C ALA A 19 25.42 -21.49 6.83
N GLU A 20 24.21 -21.84 6.37
CA GLU A 20 23.77 -21.61 4.99
C GLU A 20 23.67 -20.10 4.70
N VAL A 21 23.17 -19.31 5.65
CA VAL A 21 23.13 -17.84 5.52
C VAL A 21 24.54 -17.26 5.42
N ALA A 22 25.53 -17.80 6.17
CA ALA A 22 26.93 -17.38 6.08
C ALA A 22 27.51 -17.61 4.67
N ILE A 23 27.23 -18.78 4.06
CA ILE A 23 27.63 -19.06 2.67
C ILE A 23 27.06 -18.03 1.70
N LEU A 24 25.77 -17.67 1.84
CA LEU A 24 25.15 -16.66 0.98
C LEU A 24 25.76 -15.28 1.16
N ARG A 25 26.20 -14.95 2.38
CA ARG A 25 26.91 -13.70 2.67
C ARG A 25 28.29 -13.68 1.99
N GLU A 26 29.00 -14.81 1.98
CA GLU A 26 30.28 -14.96 1.27
C GLU A 26 30.11 -14.81 -0.24
N ARG A 27 28.98 -15.22 -0.82
CA ARG A 27 28.61 -14.95 -2.23
C ARG A 27 28.31 -13.46 -2.52
N GLY A 28 28.41 -12.58 -1.52
CA GLY A 28 28.26 -11.12 -1.67
C GLY A 28 26.85 -10.57 -1.46
N TYR A 29 25.90 -11.38 -0.94
CA TYR A 29 24.57 -10.89 -0.59
C TYR A 29 24.59 -10.17 0.77
N ASN A 30 23.98 -8.99 0.84
CA ASN A 30 23.85 -8.23 2.07
C ASN A 30 22.73 -8.81 2.98
N ASP A 31 22.79 -8.49 4.28
CA ASP A 31 21.87 -9.01 5.30
C ASP A 31 20.39 -8.65 5.04
N ASP A 32 20.11 -7.61 4.25
CA ASP A 32 18.72 -7.17 3.95
C ASP A 32 18.01 -8.10 2.97
N VAL A 33 18.77 -8.82 2.13
CA VAL A 33 18.21 -9.75 1.14
C VAL A 33 18.36 -11.22 1.50
N LEU A 34 19.13 -11.54 2.57
CA LEU A 34 19.31 -12.91 3.03
C LEU A 34 18.03 -13.52 3.59
N PRO A 35 17.82 -14.86 3.42
CA PRO A 35 16.68 -15.52 4.00
C PRO A 35 16.77 -15.51 5.53
N LYS A 36 15.63 -15.37 6.18
CA LYS A 36 15.52 -15.35 7.65
C LYS A 36 15.59 -16.78 8.20
N THR A 37 16.52 -16.99 9.12
CA THR A 37 16.61 -18.28 9.86
C THR A 37 15.39 -18.48 10.76
N ALA A 38 15.18 -19.71 11.21
CA ALA A 38 14.04 -20.08 12.08
C ALA A 38 13.93 -19.17 13.32
N GLU A 39 15.05 -18.80 13.91
CA GLU A 39 15.12 -17.97 15.12
C GLU A 39 14.66 -16.52 14.86
N LYS A 40 14.90 -15.99 13.67
CA LYS A 40 14.51 -14.65 13.25
C LYS A 40 13.05 -14.58 12.78
N ARG A 41 12.40 -15.72 12.55
CA ARG A 41 11.00 -15.82 12.12
C ARG A 41 10.07 -15.83 13.32
N ASN A 42 9.84 -14.69 13.90
CA ASN A 42 9.17 -14.51 15.19
C ASN A 42 7.73 -13.96 15.09
N MET A 43 7.26 -13.58 13.90
CA MET A 43 5.92 -13.03 13.73
C MET A 43 4.85 -14.11 13.69
N ASP A 44 3.97 -14.09 14.68
CA ASP A 44 2.81 -14.97 14.79
C ASP A 44 1.51 -14.33 14.25
N THR A 45 0.39 -15.03 14.36
CA THR A 45 -0.94 -14.55 13.92
C THR A 45 -1.32 -13.22 14.55
N LYS A 46 -1.00 -13.01 15.84
CA LYS A 46 -1.31 -11.77 16.56
C LYS A 46 -0.49 -10.59 16.01
N ASN A 47 0.79 -10.82 15.69
CA ASN A 47 1.63 -9.77 15.10
C ASN A 47 1.08 -9.32 13.74
N TYR A 48 0.65 -10.25 12.88
CA TYR A 48 0.02 -9.90 11.61
C TYR A 48 -1.34 -9.24 11.79
N PHE A 49 -2.11 -9.65 12.78
CA PHE A 49 -3.37 -9.00 13.10
C PHE A 49 -3.15 -7.53 13.49
N THR A 50 -2.18 -7.24 14.34
CA THR A 50 -1.89 -5.86 14.78
C THR A 50 -1.23 -5.01 13.70
N LEU A 51 -0.46 -5.61 12.79
CA LEU A 51 0.29 -4.91 11.75
C LEU A 51 -0.63 -4.08 10.82
N TRP A 52 -1.74 -4.69 10.36
CA TRP A 52 -2.60 -4.04 9.37
C TRP A 52 -3.75 -3.23 9.97
N MET A 53 -4.03 -3.38 11.27
CA MET A 53 -5.12 -2.65 11.93
C MET A 53 -4.97 -1.13 11.82
N GLY A 54 -3.75 -0.62 11.91
CA GLY A 54 -3.44 0.81 11.79
C GLY A 54 -3.29 1.34 10.37
N SER A 55 -3.29 0.49 9.36
CA SER A 55 -2.91 0.87 7.99
C SER A 55 -4.08 1.28 7.10
N VAL A 56 -5.32 1.05 7.54
CA VAL A 56 -6.52 1.34 6.75
C VAL A 56 -7.05 2.75 7.00
N HIS A 57 -7.00 3.21 8.24
CA HIS A 57 -7.54 4.50 8.68
C HIS A 57 -6.54 5.64 8.42
N ASN A 58 -6.39 6.07 7.17
CA ASN A 58 -5.53 7.19 6.79
C ASN A 58 -6.28 8.19 5.90
N ILE A 59 -5.77 9.42 5.80
CA ILE A 59 -6.44 10.51 5.09
C ILE A 59 -6.72 10.17 3.61
N PRO A 60 -5.78 9.62 2.82
CA PRO A 60 -6.05 9.25 1.44
C PRO A 60 -7.21 8.25 1.28
N ASN A 61 -7.33 7.27 2.17
CA ASN A 61 -8.41 6.29 2.12
C ASN A 61 -9.78 6.94 2.40
N TYR A 62 -9.87 7.86 3.37
CA TYR A 62 -11.09 8.63 3.61
C TYR A 62 -11.47 9.49 2.40
N THR A 63 -10.50 10.10 1.73
CA THR A 63 -10.73 10.88 0.51
C THR A 63 -11.26 9.98 -0.63
N ALA A 64 -10.71 8.76 -0.77
CA ALA A 64 -11.20 7.80 -1.75
C ALA A 64 -12.67 7.40 -1.49
N VAL A 65 -13.07 7.19 -0.23
CA VAL A 65 -14.47 6.88 0.13
C VAL A 65 -15.40 8.03 -0.24
N GLY A 66 -14.98 9.28 -0.04
CA GLY A 66 -15.70 10.44 -0.55
C GLY A 66 -16.02 10.31 -2.03
N GLY A 67 -15.02 9.94 -2.84
CA GLY A 67 -15.23 9.65 -4.27
C GLY A 67 -16.17 8.47 -4.55
N PHE A 68 -16.12 7.39 -3.75
CA PHE A 68 -17.00 6.24 -3.94
C PHE A 68 -18.50 6.57 -3.73
N LEU A 69 -18.80 7.48 -2.82
CA LEU A 69 -20.16 7.94 -2.56
C LEU A 69 -20.78 8.67 -3.77
N PHE A 70 -19.96 9.23 -4.67
CA PHE A 70 -20.43 9.83 -5.91
C PHE A 70 -20.70 8.84 -7.05
N LEU A 71 -20.30 7.57 -6.92
CA LEU A 71 -20.45 6.59 -8.01
C LEU A 71 -21.89 6.04 -8.16
N GLY A 72 -22.83 6.52 -7.35
CA GLY A 72 -24.26 6.20 -7.50
C GLY A 72 -24.74 4.94 -6.76
N LEU A 73 -23.90 4.32 -5.92
CA LEU A 73 -24.36 3.28 -5.00
C LEU A 73 -24.96 3.90 -3.73
N SER A 74 -25.92 3.20 -3.11
CA SER A 74 -26.38 3.56 -1.77
C SER A 74 -25.25 3.41 -0.74
N PRO A 75 -25.30 4.15 0.39
CA PRO A 75 -24.26 4.08 1.42
C PRO A 75 -23.95 2.66 1.91
N ILE A 76 -24.98 1.84 2.09
CA ILE A 76 -24.79 0.43 2.48
C ILE A 76 -24.04 -0.37 1.41
N ASN A 77 -24.33 -0.13 0.13
CA ASN A 77 -23.65 -0.81 -0.97
C ASN A 77 -22.18 -0.34 -1.12
N VAL A 78 -21.89 0.94 -0.84
CA VAL A 78 -20.51 1.42 -0.76
C VAL A 78 -19.76 0.72 0.38
N MET A 79 -20.36 0.61 1.57
CA MET A 79 -19.76 -0.14 2.68
C MET A 79 -19.50 -1.61 2.32
N LEU A 80 -20.47 -2.28 1.70
CA LEU A 80 -20.32 -3.66 1.24
C LEU A 80 -19.21 -3.81 0.20
N ALA A 81 -19.11 -2.89 -0.77
CA ALA A 81 -18.04 -2.89 -1.76
C ALA A 81 -16.66 -2.74 -1.11
N ILE A 82 -16.52 -1.87 -0.10
CA ILE A 82 -15.28 -1.69 0.66
C ILE A 82 -14.93 -2.98 1.43
N VAL A 83 -15.90 -3.65 2.06
CA VAL A 83 -15.67 -4.91 2.79
C VAL A 83 -15.29 -6.05 1.83
N LEU A 84 -15.94 -6.14 0.65
CA LEU A 84 -15.54 -7.10 -0.38
C LEU A 84 -14.13 -6.82 -0.90
N SER A 85 -13.75 -5.55 -1.01
CA SER A 85 -12.39 -5.16 -1.36
C SER A 85 -11.35 -5.69 -0.36
N ALA A 86 -11.69 -5.72 0.94
CA ALA A 86 -10.81 -6.27 1.97
C ALA A 86 -10.49 -7.75 1.75
N LEU A 87 -11.45 -8.54 1.30
CA LEU A 87 -11.23 -9.96 0.97
C LEU A 87 -10.29 -10.10 -0.24
N ALA A 88 -10.47 -9.26 -1.27
CA ALA A 88 -9.60 -9.25 -2.43
C ALA A 88 -8.16 -8.84 -2.07
N VAL A 89 -8.00 -7.80 -1.24
CA VAL A 89 -6.70 -7.36 -0.72
C VAL A 89 -6.06 -8.46 0.13
N ALA A 90 -6.82 -9.07 1.05
CA ALA A 90 -6.31 -10.16 1.89
C ALA A 90 -5.82 -11.34 1.05
N ALA A 91 -6.58 -11.75 0.04
CA ALA A 91 -6.15 -12.79 -0.88
C ALA A 91 -4.85 -12.42 -1.59
N PHE A 92 -4.75 -11.21 -2.14
CA PHE A 92 -3.53 -10.74 -2.80
C PHE A 92 -2.32 -10.71 -1.87
N MET A 93 -2.48 -10.19 -0.65
CA MET A 93 -1.42 -10.16 0.37
C MET A 93 -0.97 -11.56 0.79
N VAL A 94 -1.91 -12.47 1.04
CA VAL A 94 -1.63 -13.85 1.48
C VAL A 94 -0.93 -14.64 0.39
N TYR A 95 -1.42 -14.59 -0.85
CA TYR A 95 -0.82 -15.33 -1.96
C TYR A 95 0.57 -14.83 -2.28
N ASN A 96 0.79 -13.54 -2.47
CA ASN A 96 2.13 -13.00 -2.71
C ASN A 96 3.06 -13.06 -1.49
N GLY A 97 2.50 -13.13 -0.28
CA GLY A 97 3.27 -13.32 0.95
C GLY A 97 3.71 -14.76 1.19
N LYS A 98 3.18 -15.74 0.45
CA LYS A 98 3.45 -17.15 0.72
C LYS A 98 4.91 -17.53 0.51
N ALA A 99 5.57 -17.03 -0.53
CA ALA A 99 6.99 -17.26 -0.76
C ALA A 99 7.85 -16.73 0.40
N GLY A 100 7.57 -15.51 0.86
CA GLY A 100 8.25 -14.92 2.02
C GLY A 100 8.08 -15.74 3.28
N SER A 101 6.84 -16.12 3.62
CA SER A 101 6.55 -16.91 4.82
C SER A 101 7.08 -18.35 4.76
N LYS A 102 7.13 -18.96 3.57
CA LYS A 102 7.62 -20.32 3.39
C LYS A 102 9.15 -20.39 3.46
N TYR A 103 9.84 -19.48 2.79
CA TYR A 103 11.29 -19.53 2.60
C TYR A 103 12.08 -18.51 3.42
N GLY A 104 11.41 -17.58 4.12
CA GLY A 104 12.07 -16.51 4.84
C GLY A 104 12.68 -15.43 3.92
N ILE A 105 12.27 -15.33 2.66
CA ILE A 105 12.88 -14.44 1.65
C ILE A 105 12.14 -13.11 1.50
N PRO A 106 12.86 -12.01 1.23
CA PRO A 106 12.26 -10.71 0.93
C PRO A 106 11.72 -10.65 -0.50
N PHE A 107 10.99 -9.56 -0.79
CA PHE A 107 10.38 -9.29 -2.09
C PHE A 107 11.38 -9.31 -3.25
N ALA A 108 12.57 -8.74 -3.07
CA ALA A 108 13.59 -8.70 -4.11
C ALA A 108 13.96 -10.11 -4.62
N MET A 109 14.02 -11.09 -3.71
CA MET A 109 14.32 -12.47 -4.05
C MET A 109 13.10 -13.22 -4.64
N HIS A 110 11.89 -12.90 -4.15
CA HIS A 110 10.66 -13.38 -4.79
C HIS A 110 10.50 -12.84 -6.22
N LEU A 111 10.82 -11.56 -6.46
CA LEU A 111 10.86 -11.01 -7.83
C LEU A 111 11.89 -11.72 -8.71
N ARG A 112 13.08 -12.01 -8.17
CA ARG A 112 14.12 -12.75 -8.90
C ARG A 112 13.62 -14.11 -9.37
N SER A 113 12.88 -14.84 -8.52
CA SER A 113 12.28 -16.12 -8.90
C SER A 113 11.25 -16.00 -10.01
N THR A 114 10.70 -14.82 -10.23
CA THR A 114 9.66 -14.53 -11.24
C THR A 114 10.25 -13.99 -12.52
N TYR A 115 11.12 -12.98 -12.44
CA TYR A 115 11.61 -12.22 -13.58
C TYR A 115 13.07 -12.53 -13.98
N GLY A 116 13.78 -13.35 -13.18
CA GLY A 116 15.21 -13.57 -13.30
C GLY A 116 16.03 -12.54 -12.54
N ASP A 117 17.33 -12.77 -12.37
CA ASP A 117 18.22 -11.94 -11.56
C ASP A 117 18.43 -10.53 -12.16
N VAL A 118 18.52 -10.44 -13.47
CA VAL A 118 18.58 -9.16 -14.21
C VAL A 118 17.18 -8.56 -14.35
N GLY A 119 16.20 -9.40 -14.72
CA GLY A 119 14.85 -8.98 -14.99
C GLY A 119 14.11 -8.43 -13.77
N ALA A 120 14.42 -8.87 -12.56
CA ALA A 120 13.78 -8.39 -11.33
C ALA A 120 14.04 -6.90 -11.02
N LYS A 121 15.10 -6.31 -11.59
CA LYS A 121 15.49 -4.93 -11.30
C LYS A 121 14.42 -3.90 -11.69
N LEU A 122 13.80 -4.04 -12.86
CA LEU A 122 12.79 -3.08 -13.32
C LEU A 122 11.49 -3.13 -12.49
N PRO A 123 10.79 -4.27 -12.32
CA PRO A 123 9.60 -4.30 -11.47
C PRO A 123 9.92 -3.97 -10.01
N GLY A 124 11.10 -4.32 -9.49
CA GLY A 124 11.58 -3.89 -8.19
C GLY A 124 11.70 -2.37 -8.08
N THR A 125 12.26 -1.72 -9.10
CA THR A 125 12.35 -0.25 -9.18
C THR A 125 10.95 0.38 -9.27
N LEU A 126 10.07 -0.15 -10.09
CA LEU A 126 8.69 0.36 -10.22
C LEU A 126 7.93 0.31 -8.89
N ARG A 127 8.00 -0.82 -8.16
CA ARG A 127 7.34 -0.97 -6.87
C ARG A 127 8.06 -0.21 -5.75
N GLY A 128 9.36 -0.46 -5.58
CA GLY A 128 10.11 -0.02 -4.40
C GLY A 128 10.62 1.42 -4.51
N VAL A 129 10.80 1.94 -5.71
CA VAL A 129 11.28 3.32 -5.92
C VAL A 129 10.15 4.19 -6.43
N VAL A 130 9.61 3.92 -7.62
CA VAL A 130 8.65 4.83 -8.26
C VAL A 130 7.35 4.92 -7.47
N ALA A 131 6.66 3.79 -7.26
CA ALA A 131 5.37 3.80 -6.56
C ALA A 131 5.50 4.20 -5.09
N ALA A 132 6.53 3.68 -4.39
CA ALA A 132 6.71 3.97 -2.97
C ALA A 132 7.06 5.45 -2.72
N ILE A 133 7.92 6.06 -3.55
CA ILE A 133 8.28 7.48 -3.42
C ILE A 133 7.09 8.37 -3.76
N ALA A 134 6.33 8.05 -4.82
CA ALA A 134 5.14 8.80 -5.18
C ALA A 134 4.09 8.77 -4.05
N TRP A 135 3.81 7.59 -3.49
CA TRP A 135 2.94 7.43 -2.33
C TRP A 135 3.48 8.14 -1.08
N PHE A 136 4.80 8.08 -0.85
CA PHE A 136 5.41 8.77 0.29
C PHE A 136 5.18 10.28 0.20
N GLY A 137 5.38 10.87 -0.96
CA GLY A 137 5.10 12.28 -1.20
C GLY A 137 3.62 12.63 -1.03
N LEU A 138 2.73 11.84 -1.63
CA LEU A 138 1.29 12.05 -1.58
C LEU A 138 0.75 11.98 -0.14
N GLN A 139 1.15 11.00 0.65
CA GLN A 139 0.74 10.89 2.04
C GLN A 139 1.37 11.98 2.92
N ASN A 140 2.57 12.44 2.61
CA ASN A 140 3.14 13.63 3.27
C ASN A 140 2.31 14.88 3.00
N TYR A 141 1.86 15.08 1.76
CA TYR A 141 1.02 16.23 1.44
C TYR A 141 -0.34 16.15 2.12
N THR A 142 -1.06 15.03 2.01
CA THR A 142 -2.38 14.89 2.62
C THR A 142 -2.34 14.98 4.15
N GLY A 143 -1.30 14.42 4.78
CA GLY A 143 -1.08 14.59 6.22
C GLY A 143 -0.76 16.03 6.60
N SER A 144 0.00 16.74 5.78
CA SER A 144 0.31 18.16 6.04
C SER A 144 -0.91 19.07 6.04
N LEU A 145 -1.99 18.72 5.33
CA LEU A 145 -3.25 19.45 5.38
C LEU A 145 -3.90 19.38 6.77
N ALA A 146 -3.88 18.19 7.41
CA ALA A 146 -4.36 18.06 8.78
C ALA A 146 -3.49 18.86 9.77
N LEU A 147 -2.17 18.86 9.55
CA LEU A 147 -1.25 19.68 10.36
C LEU A 147 -1.49 21.17 10.17
N LEU A 148 -1.73 21.62 8.92
CA LEU A 148 -2.04 23.02 8.60
C LEU A 148 -3.32 23.49 9.29
N ILE A 149 -4.38 22.66 9.28
CA ILE A 149 -5.63 22.94 10.01
C ILE A 149 -5.34 23.05 11.51
N LEU A 150 -4.61 22.10 12.08
CA LEU A 150 -4.30 22.09 13.51
C LEU A 150 -3.50 23.34 13.93
N ILE A 151 -2.48 23.73 13.16
CA ILE A 151 -1.71 24.94 13.42
C ILE A 151 -2.62 26.16 13.29
N GLY A 152 -3.44 26.24 12.25
CA GLY A 152 -4.35 27.35 12.02
C GLY A 152 -5.40 27.53 13.12
N LYS A 153 -5.88 26.44 13.73
CA LYS A 153 -6.78 26.50 14.90
C LYS A 153 -6.11 27.07 16.16
N ILE A 154 -4.83 26.73 16.37
CA ILE A 154 -4.06 27.21 17.55
C ILE A 154 -3.49 28.61 17.29
N TRP A 155 -3.06 28.88 16.08
CA TRP A 155 -2.43 30.12 15.65
C TRP A 155 -3.01 30.61 14.31
N PRO A 156 -4.19 31.29 14.32
CA PRO A 156 -4.88 31.68 13.10
C PRO A 156 -4.05 32.57 12.15
N SER A 157 -3.21 33.47 12.70
CA SER A 157 -2.36 34.34 11.86
C SER A 157 -1.26 33.58 11.10
N PHE A 158 -0.96 32.34 11.48
CA PHE A 158 -0.08 31.47 10.69
C PHE A 158 -0.57 31.29 9.26
N LEU A 159 -1.88 31.16 9.05
CA LEU A 159 -2.46 30.92 7.74
C LEU A 159 -2.28 32.08 6.75
N THR A 160 -1.97 33.29 7.26
CA THR A 160 -1.76 34.50 6.46
C THR A 160 -0.28 34.85 6.23
N ILE A 161 0.65 34.08 6.81
CA ILE A 161 2.09 34.27 6.62
C ILE A 161 2.45 34.15 5.15
N GLY A 162 3.23 35.13 4.64
CA GLY A 162 3.66 35.16 3.25
C GLY A 162 2.64 35.79 2.29
N GLY A 163 1.44 36.20 2.76
CA GLY A 163 0.44 36.87 1.94
C GLY A 163 0.08 36.05 0.69
N ASN A 164 0.29 36.60 -0.48
CA ASN A 164 -0.01 35.95 -1.78
C ASN A 164 1.13 35.06 -2.31
N PHE A 165 2.19 34.82 -1.51
CA PHE A 165 3.28 33.94 -1.94
C PHE A 165 2.76 32.52 -2.19
N SER A 166 3.11 31.99 -3.36
CA SER A 166 2.80 30.61 -3.74
C SER A 166 4.01 29.97 -4.41
N PHE A 167 4.43 28.81 -3.89
CA PHE A 167 5.48 28.00 -4.49
C PHE A 167 4.86 26.86 -5.30
N PHE A 168 4.82 27.02 -6.62
CA PHE A 168 4.18 26.06 -7.52
C PHE A 168 2.74 25.65 -7.11
N GLY A 169 1.96 26.59 -6.58
CA GLY A 169 0.57 26.36 -6.20
C GLY A 169 0.32 26.03 -4.73
N ILE A 170 1.37 25.83 -3.91
CA ILE A 170 1.23 25.70 -2.46
C ILE A 170 1.56 27.01 -1.77
N SER A 171 0.72 27.47 -0.82
CA SER A 171 0.96 28.65 0.00
C SER A 171 2.16 28.48 0.95
N LEU A 172 2.74 29.57 1.44
CA LEU A 172 3.85 29.49 2.40
C LEU A 172 3.47 28.72 3.68
N PRO A 173 2.32 28.93 4.33
CA PRO A 173 1.88 28.11 5.46
C PRO A 173 1.77 26.62 5.09
N GLY A 174 1.20 26.33 3.91
CA GLY A 174 1.10 24.96 3.39
C GLY A 174 2.46 24.29 3.18
N LEU A 175 3.43 25.03 2.61
CA LEU A 175 4.79 24.54 2.41
C LEU A 175 5.51 24.28 3.72
N ILE A 176 5.32 25.15 4.73
CA ILE A 176 5.90 24.94 6.07
C ILE A 176 5.28 23.70 6.73
N ALA A 177 3.96 23.56 6.71
CA ALA A 177 3.26 22.41 7.25
C ALA A 177 3.71 21.10 6.55
N PHE A 178 3.83 21.14 5.21
CA PHE A 178 4.34 20.01 4.42
C PHE A 178 5.77 19.63 4.82
N THR A 179 6.65 20.61 4.94
CA THR A 179 8.06 20.37 5.33
C THR A 179 8.15 19.77 6.74
N ILE A 180 7.39 20.30 7.71
CA ILE A 180 7.36 19.76 9.08
C ILE A 180 6.88 18.31 9.07
N PHE A 181 5.76 18.03 8.40
CA PHE A 181 5.20 16.69 8.36
C PHE A 181 6.12 15.69 7.63
N TRP A 182 6.77 16.14 6.54
CA TRP A 182 7.78 15.38 5.82
C TRP A 182 8.98 15.04 6.73
N LEU A 183 9.49 16.00 7.53
CA LEU A 183 10.58 15.76 8.47
C LEU A 183 10.19 14.73 9.55
N ILE A 184 8.94 14.76 10.06
CA ILE A 184 8.44 13.78 11.01
C ILE A 184 8.44 12.38 10.37
N ASN A 185 7.93 12.25 9.14
CA ASN A 185 7.93 10.98 8.42
C ASN A 185 9.34 10.47 8.12
N MET A 186 10.28 11.36 7.79
CA MET A 186 11.70 11.03 7.62
C MET A 186 12.31 10.49 8.92
N ALA A 187 12.02 11.10 10.06
CA ALA A 187 12.51 10.64 11.36
C ALA A 187 12.05 9.21 11.68
N ILE A 188 10.77 8.89 11.42
CA ILE A 188 10.25 7.51 11.56
C ILE A 188 10.94 6.58 10.55
N GLY A 189 11.11 7.01 9.31
CA GLY A 189 11.85 6.26 8.28
C GLY A 189 13.27 5.89 8.71
N PHE A 190 14.01 6.81 9.30
CA PHE A 190 15.37 6.55 9.83
C PHE A 190 15.38 5.54 10.98
N GLY A 191 14.33 5.53 11.81
CA GLY A 191 14.16 4.56 12.89
C GLY A 191 13.76 3.16 12.43
N GLY A 192 13.30 3.03 11.19
CA GLY A 192 12.92 1.76 10.58
C GLY A 192 11.81 1.02 11.33
N GLY A 193 11.77 -0.32 11.18
CA GLY A 193 10.72 -1.15 11.77
C GLY A 193 10.64 -1.09 13.30
N GLY A 194 11.73 -0.86 13.99
CA GLY A 194 11.75 -0.77 15.46
C GLY A 194 11.01 0.47 15.98
N ALA A 195 11.22 1.63 15.36
CA ALA A 195 10.51 2.87 15.70
C ALA A 195 9.02 2.74 15.33
N LEU A 196 8.74 2.17 14.16
CA LEU A 196 7.38 1.94 13.70
C LEU A 196 6.57 1.04 14.66
N ASN A 197 7.15 -0.06 15.13
CA ASN A 197 6.47 -0.97 16.07
C ASN A 197 6.10 -0.28 17.39
N LYS A 198 6.97 0.55 17.95
CA LYS A 198 6.66 1.34 19.16
C LYS A 198 5.55 2.36 18.90
N PHE A 199 5.59 3.00 17.75
CA PHE A 199 4.61 4.00 17.34
C PHE A 199 3.22 3.38 17.15
N THR A 200 3.14 2.25 16.45
CA THR A 200 1.87 1.55 16.18
C THR A 200 1.26 0.92 17.42
N ALA A 201 2.07 0.52 18.41
CA ALA A 201 1.57 0.02 19.70
C ALA A 201 0.72 1.06 20.45
N ILE A 202 1.08 2.34 20.35
CA ILE A 202 0.31 3.46 20.93
C ILE A 202 -0.88 3.81 20.02
N LEU A 203 -0.66 3.81 18.72
CA LEU A 203 -1.65 4.24 17.75
C LEU A 203 -2.87 3.31 17.69
N ASN A 204 -2.67 1.98 17.69
CA ASN A 204 -3.75 1.03 17.45
C ASN A 204 -4.95 1.18 18.40
N PRO A 205 -4.80 1.30 19.72
CA PRO A 205 -5.96 1.55 20.60
C PRO A 205 -6.60 2.92 20.35
N LEU A 206 -5.82 3.95 20.02
CA LEU A 206 -6.35 5.30 19.75
C LEU A 206 -7.23 5.34 18.50
N ILE A 207 -6.93 4.55 17.46
CA ILE A 207 -7.75 4.44 16.26
C ILE A 207 -9.19 4.10 16.62
N TYR A 208 -9.40 3.05 17.43
CA TYR A 208 -10.75 2.58 17.78
C TYR A 208 -11.49 3.59 18.64
N VAL A 209 -10.80 4.22 19.61
CA VAL A 209 -11.41 5.24 20.46
C VAL A 209 -11.84 6.45 19.63
N VAL A 210 -10.96 6.95 18.76
CA VAL A 210 -11.22 8.19 18.02
C VAL A 210 -12.20 7.98 16.89
N PHE A 211 -11.96 7.00 16.01
CA PHE A 211 -12.90 6.76 14.89
C PHE A 211 -14.23 6.17 15.37
N GLY A 212 -14.24 5.40 16.46
CA GLY A 212 -15.47 4.98 17.12
C GLY A 212 -16.24 6.19 17.67
N GLY A 213 -15.58 7.10 18.37
CA GLY A 213 -16.17 8.34 18.86
C GLY A 213 -16.69 9.24 17.73
N MET A 214 -15.91 9.41 16.66
CA MET A 214 -16.33 10.15 15.46
C MET A 214 -17.56 9.52 14.80
N SER A 215 -17.63 8.19 14.74
CA SER A 215 -18.77 7.48 14.18
C SER A 215 -20.03 7.65 15.03
N ILE A 216 -19.91 7.58 16.36
CA ILE A 216 -21.02 7.82 17.30
C ILE A 216 -21.51 9.27 17.16
N TRP A 217 -20.58 10.24 17.11
CA TRP A 217 -20.92 11.65 16.83
C TRP A 217 -21.70 11.77 15.53
N ALA A 218 -21.20 11.19 14.44
CA ALA A 218 -21.82 11.28 13.11
C ALA A 218 -23.24 10.71 13.09
N VAL A 219 -23.46 9.55 13.69
CA VAL A 219 -24.80 8.93 13.80
C VAL A 219 -25.74 9.82 14.63
N LYS A 220 -25.24 10.39 15.74
CA LYS A 220 -26.03 11.27 16.60
C LYS A 220 -26.45 12.56 15.87
N VAL A 221 -25.53 13.25 15.21
CA VAL A 221 -25.81 14.53 14.54
C VAL A 221 -26.64 14.36 13.26
N ALA A 222 -26.57 13.18 12.62
CA ALA A 222 -27.42 12.83 11.49
C ALA A 222 -28.87 12.50 11.92
N GLY A 223 -29.18 12.41 13.22
CA GLY A 223 -30.48 12.00 13.71
C GLY A 223 -30.73 10.49 13.65
N GLY A 224 -29.67 9.68 13.52
CA GLY A 224 -29.71 8.21 13.53
C GLY A 224 -29.08 7.57 12.30
N ILE A 225 -28.78 6.28 12.42
CA ILE A 225 -28.16 5.49 11.35
C ILE A 225 -29.05 5.40 10.10
N GLY A 226 -30.38 5.41 10.27
CA GLY A 226 -31.34 5.37 9.16
C GLY A 226 -31.14 6.51 8.17
N ASN A 227 -30.91 7.73 8.66
CA ASN A 227 -30.67 8.91 7.83
C ASN A 227 -29.35 8.80 7.05
N ILE A 228 -28.33 8.18 7.64
CA ILE A 228 -27.07 7.91 6.95
C ILE A 228 -27.27 6.90 5.83
N LEU A 229 -27.97 5.80 6.11
CA LEU A 229 -28.18 4.71 5.14
C LEU A 229 -29.12 5.09 4.00
N SER A 230 -30.07 6.00 4.24
CA SER A 230 -31.03 6.51 3.24
C SER A 230 -30.51 7.76 2.50
N PHE A 231 -29.32 8.26 2.85
CA PHE A 231 -28.76 9.45 2.23
C PHE A 231 -28.51 9.22 0.73
N THR A 232 -28.95 10.17 -0.09
CA THR A 232 -28.72 10.16 -1.53
C THR A 232 -27.88 11.38 -1.89
N PRO A 233 -26.67 11.22 -2.44
CA PRO A 233 -25.89 12.33 -2.95
C PRO A 233 -26.66 13.08 -4.06
N THR A 234 -26.67 14.41 -4.00
CA THR A 234 -27.37 15.22 -5.02
C THR A 234 -26.56 15.37 -6.31
N ASN A 235 -25.23 15.21 -6.21
CA ASN A 235 -24.36 15.22 -7.37
C ASN A 235 -24.19 13.79 -7.85
N THR A 236 -24.96 13.39 -8.85
CA THR A 236 -24.79 12.09 -9.54
C THR A 236 -23.72 12.23 -10.62
N PRO A 237 -22.95 11.16 -10.92
CA PRO A 237 -22.00 11.19 -12.01
C PRO A 237 -22.73 11.43 -13.34
N THR A 238 -22.09 12.16 -14.24
CA THR A 238 -22.57 12.40 -15.61
C THR A 238 -22.75 11.11 -16.41
N GLN A 239 -22.05 10.04 -16.01
CA GLN A 239 -22.12 8.73 -16.63
C GLN A 239 -22.74 7.71 -15.66
N SER A 240 -23.86 7.09 -16.05
CA SER A 240 -24.47 6.03 -15.27
C SER A 240 -23.78 4.69 -15.52
N TYR A 241 -23.32 4.04 -14.45
CA TYR A 241 -22.71 2.71 -14.47
C TYR A 241 -23.66 1.68 -13.88
N THR A 242 -23.56 0.42 -14.31
CA THR A 242 -24.28 -0.67 -13.64
C THR A 242 -23.73 -0.87 -12.23
N PRO A 243 -24.58 -1.25 -11.24
CA PRO A 243 -24.12 -1.45 -9.87
C PRO A 243 -22.93 -2.39 -9.75
N ILE A 244 -22.92 -3.50 -10.48
CA ILE A 244 -21.80 -4.46 -10.45
C ILE A 244 -20.50 -3.84 -10.92
N LEU A 245 -20.53 -2.97 -11.91
CA LEU A 245 -19.36 -2.27 -12.40
C LEU A 245 -18.83 -1.29 -11.36
N VAL A 246 -19.71 -0.57 -10.65
CA VAL A 246 -19.30 0.31 -9.56
C VAL A 246 -18.66 -0.48 -8.42
N TYR A 247 -19.19 -1.65 -8.06
CA TYR A 247 -18.52 -2.55 -7.11
C TYR A 247 -17.12 -2.91 -7.57
N LEU A 248 -16.94 -3.29 -8.83
CA LEU A 248 -15.62 -3.62 -9.39
C LEU A 248 -14.69 -2.40 -9.41
N MET A 249 -15.19 -1.19 -9.68
CA MET A 249 -14.39 0.04 -9.64
C MET A 249 -13.91 0.35 -8.21
N ILE A 250 -14.76 0.18 -7.20
CA ILE A 250 -14.37 0.35 -5.79
C ILE A 250 -13.34 -0.71 -5.40
N ILE A 251 -13.57 -1.98 -5.73
CA ILE A 251 -12.62 -3.07 -5.46
C ILE A 251 -11.27 -2.79 -6.15
N ASN A 252 -11.29 -2.35 -7.41
CA ASN A 252 -10.09 -1.97 -8.15
C ASN A 252 -9.33 -0.84 -7.47
N SER A 253 -10.03 0.21 -7.04
CA SER A 253 -9.40 1.36 -6.38
C SER A 253 -8.74 0.97 -5.06
N VAL A 254 -9.41 0.13 -4.25
CA VAL A 254 -8.83 -0.37 -3.00
C VAL A 254 -7.64 -1.30 -3.27
N LEU A 255 -7.73 -2.19 -4.26
CA LEU A 255 -6.59 -3.03 -4.69
C LEU A 255 -5.42 -2.18 -5.21
N ALA A 256 -5.68 -1.08 -5.90
CA ALA A 256 -4.64 -0.15 -6.37
C ALA A 256 -3.91 0.55 -5.20
N VAL A 257 -4.62 0.91 -4.13
CA VAL A 257 -3.99 1.38 -2.88
C VAL A 257 -3.03 0.34 -2.31
N TRP A 258 -3.43 -0.93 -2.35
CA TRP A 258 -2.65 -2.06 -1.83
C TRP A 258 -1.73 -2.70 -2.87
N ALA A 259 -1.67 -2.18 -4.10
CA ALA A 259 -0.86 -2.77 -5.16
C ALA A 259 0.63 -2.86 -4.79
N GLY A 260 1.15 -1.83 -4.14
CA GLY A 260 2.51 -1.81 -3.62
C GLY A 260 2.74 -2.85 -2.51
N PRO A 261 2.10 -2.70 -1.34
CA PRO A 261 2.25 -3.66 -0.24
C PRO A 261 1.95 -5.10 -0.65
N GLY A 262 0.93 -5.33 -1.48
CA GLY A 262 0.55 -6.66 -1.96
C GLY A 262 1.57 -7.28 -2.89
N ALA A 263 2.16 -6.53 -3.82
CA ALA A 263 3.25 -7.03 -4.65
C ALA A 263 4.48 -7.39 -3.79
N SER A 264 4.82 -6.55 -2.82
CA SER A 264 5.96 -6.79 -1.91
C SER A 264 5.59 -7.48 -0.60
N ALA A 265 4.51 -8.27 -0.57
CA ALA A 265 4.04 -8.94 0.64
C ALA A 265 5.10 -9.84 1.30
N SER A 266 6.05 -10.35 0.53
CA SER A 266 7.17 -11.13 1.05
C SER A 266 8.05 -10.36 2.03
N ASP A 267 8.18 -9.03 1.89
CA ASP A 267 8.94 -8.19 2.84
C ASP A 267 8.33 -8.22 4.25
N PHE A 268 7.00 -8.31 4.33
CA PHE A 268 6.28 -8.40 5.60
C PHE A 268 6.27 -9.84 6.13
N THR A 269 6.20 -10.83 5.24
CA THR A 269 5.98 -12.23 5.63
C THR A 269 7.25 -13.04 5.82
N GLN A 270 8.43 -12.55 5.41
CA GLN A 270 9.72 -13.23 5.62
C GLN A 270 10.02 -13.57 7.10
N ASN A 271 9.42 -12.82 8.04
CA ASN A 271 9.57 -13.05 9.47
C ASN A 271 8.45 -13.93 10.07
N ALA A 272 7.56 -14.49 9.25
CA ALA A 272 6.45 -15.30 9.73
C ALA A 272 6.91 -16.62 10.35
N LYS A 273 6.35 -16.98 11.50
CA LYS A 273 6.54 -18.32 12.10
C LYS A 273 6.00 -19.43 11.22
N SER A 274 4.96 -19.16 10.43
CA SER A 274 4.40 -20.11 9.47
C SER A 274 3.55 -19.39 8.42
N THR A 275 3.34 -20.04 7.28
CA THR A 275 2.39 -19.57 6.24
C THR A 275 0.98 -19.42 6.80
N ARG A 276 0.55 -20.31 7.72
CA ARG A 276 -0.77 -20.21 8.37
C ARG A 276 -0.87 -18.97 9.24
N ALA A 277 0.18 -18.61 9.98
CA ALA A 277 0.18 -17.44 10.86
C ALA A 277 -0.04 -16.13 10.06
N GLN A 278 0.69 -15.96 8.94
CA GLN A 278 0.51 -14.77 8.10
C GLN A 278 -0.86 -14.80 7.39
N ALA A 279 -1.33 -15.93 6.91
CA ALA A 279 -2.59 -16.02 6.19
C ALA A 279 -3.78 -15.65 7.08
N ILE A 280 -3.88 -16.26 8.26
CA ILE A 280 -4.97 -15.97 9.21
C ILE A 280 -4.84 -14.55 9.75
N GLY A 281 -3.64 -14.15 10.18
CA GLY A 281 -3.43 -12.84 10.81
C GLY A 281 -3.72 -11.69 9.85
N GLN A 282 -3.21 -11.74 8.62
CA GLN A 282 -3.47 -10.71 7.60
C GLN A 282 -4.95 -10.66 7.20
N THR A 283 -5.57 -11.82 6.93
CA THR A 283 -6.98 -11.87 6.52
C THR A 283 -7.89 -11.32 7.62
N ALA A 284 -7.72 -11.77 8.86
CA ALA A 284 -8.54 -11.31 9.98
C ALA A 284 -8.34 -9.81 10.23
N SER A 285 -7.10 -9.33 10.21
CA SER A 285 -6.78 -7.92 10.40
C SER A 285 -7.41 -7.03 9.34
N LEU A 286 -7.19 -7.35 8.07
CA LEU A 286 -7.71 -6.56 6.96
C LEU A 286 -9.23 -6.54 6.97
N LEU A 287 -9.88 -7.70 7.19
CA LEU A 287 -11.33 -7.77 7.22
C LEU A 287 -11.91 -6.92 8.36
N VAL A 288 -11.39 -7.07 9.59
CA VAL A 288 -11.87 -6.30 10.75
C VAL A 288 -11.61 -4.80 10.56
N ALA A 289 -10.39 -4.44 10.13
CA ALA A 289 -10.05 -3.03 9.90
C ALA A 289 -10.93 -2.38 8.82
N TYR A 290 -11.20 -3.07 7.72
CA TYR A 290 -12.05 -2.53 6.65
C TYR A 290 -13.54 -2.52 6.99
N VAL A 291 -14.04 -3.44 7.81
CA VAL A 291 -15.43 -3.36 8.32
C VAL A 291 -15.61 -2.11 9.18
N ILE A 292 -14.69 -1.86 10.11
CA ILE A 292 -14.72 -0.66 10.95
C ILE A 292 -14.53 0.59 10.09
N PHE A 293 -13.59 0.58 9.18
CA PHE A 293 -13.32 1.69 8.28
C PHE A 293 -14.50 2.01 7.36
N ALA A 294 -15.14 1.02 6.76
CA ALA A 294 -16.29 1.20 5.88
C ALA A 294 -17.43 1.91 6.61
N PHE A 295 -17.74 1.43 7.83
CA PHE A 295 -18.75 2.07 8.67
C PHE A 295 -18.33 3.48 9.08
N SER A 296 -17.13 3.65 9.65
CA SER A 296 -16.67 4.93 10.16
C SER A 296 -16.57 5.99 9.06
N SER A 297 -15.98 5.64 7.90
CA SER A 297 -15.79 6.59 6.81
C SER A 297 -17.11 7.06 6.22
N VAL A 298 -18.03 6.14 5.91
CA VAL A 298 -19.34 6.48 5.36
C VAL A 298 -20.17 7.25 6.40
N ALA A 299 -20.17 6.82 7.67
CA ALA A 299 -20.93 7.51 8.72
C ALA A 299 -20.41 8.93 8.94
N ILE A 300 -19.10 9.14 9.05
CA ILE A 300 -18.50 10.46 9.30
C ILE A 300 -18.76 11.42 8.14
N LEU A 301 -18.53 10.96 6.89
CA LEU A 301 -18.72 11.80 5.71
C LEU A 301 -20.19 12.19 5.51
N ILE A 302 -21.10 11.23 5.57
CA ILE A 302 -22.54 11.50 5.40
C ILE A 302 -23.11 12.21 6.62
N GLY A 303 -22.81 11.75 7.84
CA GLY A 303 -23.32 12.37 9.07
C GLY A 303 -22.89 13.82 9.19
N GLY A 304 -21.62 14.13 8.88
CA GLY A 304 -21.12 15.50 8.82
C GLY A 304 -21.83 16.32 7.72
N SER A 305 -22.03 15.74 6.53
CA SER A 305 -22.74 16.39 5.43
C SER A 305 -24.19 16.75 5.79
N ILE A 306 -24.91 15.84 6.43
CA ILE A 306 -26.27 16.06 6.92
C ILE A 306 -26.28 17.17 7.97
N HIS A 307 -25.38 17.10 8.95
CA HIS A 307 -25.31 18.05 10.05
C HIS A 307 -25.05 19.49 9.60
N TYR A 308 -24.11 19.65 8.66
CA TYR A 308 -23.74 20.99 8.17
C TYR A 308 -24.57 21.47 6.96
N GLY A 309 -25.49 20.64 6.46
CA GLY A 309 -26.33 20.96 5.30
C GLY A 309 -25.54 21.14 4.00
N VAL A 310 -24.36 20.53 3.90
CA VAL A 310 -23.47 20.59 2.73
C VAL A 310 -22.98 19.18 2.38
N GLN A 311 -22.70 18.92 1.11
CA GLN A 311 -22.04 17.69 0.72
C GLN A 311 -20.52 17.86 0.86
N GLU A 312 -19.99 17.39 1.98
CA GLU A 312 -18.57 17.47 2.29
C GLU A 312 -17.96 16.04 2.30
N TRP A 313 -17.06 15.80 1.37
CA TRP A 313 -16.44 14.51 1.16
C TRP A 313 -14.99 14.43 1.66
N ASN A 314 -14.51 15.49 2.28
CA ASN A 314 -13.21 15.53 2.93
C ASN A 314 -13.37 15.45 4.45
N VAL A 315 -12.87 14.37 5.05
CA VAL A 315 -12.93 14.16 6.50
C VAL A 315 -12.29 15.31 7.30
N LEU A 316 -11.23 15.91 6.76
CA LEU A 316 -10.53 17.03 7.42
C LEU A 316 -11.43 18.25 7.53
N ASN A 317 -12.19 18.59 6.49
CA ASN A 317 -13.13 19.71 6.47
C ASN A 317 -14.30 19.48 7.44
N ILE A 318 -14.74 18.23 7.63
CA ILE A 318 -15.76 17.88 8.61
C ILE A 318 -15.24 18.10 10.02
N VAL A 319 -14.05 17.60 10.32
CA VAL A 319 -13.43 17.76 11.66
C VAL A 319 -13.09 19.23 11.95
N ASP A 320 -12.65 19.98 10.94
CA ASP A 320 -12.36 21.42 11.06
C ASP A 320 -13.58 22.25 11.49
N ARG A 321 -14.79 21.82 11.13
CA ARG A 321 -16.06 22.50 11.49
C ARG A 321 -16.58 22.18 12.88
N TRP A 322 -15.94 21.28 13.64
CA TRP A 322 -16.38 20.96 14.99
C TRP A 322 -16.19 22.15 15.93
N ASP A 323 -17.08 22.29 16.95
CA ASP A 323 -17.01 23.34 17.96
C ASP A 323 -16.02 23.01 19.08
N SER A 324 -15.75 21.72 19.32
CA SER A 324 -14.89 21.25 20.42
C SER A 324 -13.43 21.22 20.01
N MET A 325 -12.63 22.21 20.45
CA MET A 325 -11.19 22.24 20.20
C MET A 325 -10.46 20.96 20.68
N PRO A 326 -10.72 20.40 21.86
CA PRO A 326 -10.09 19.13 22.27
C PRO A 326 -10.43 17.97 21.32
N ALA A 327 -11.67 17.89 20.82
CA ALA A 327 -12.07 16.86 19.87
C ALA A 327 -11.37 17.03 18.50
N ILE A 328 -11.25 18.27 18.00
CA ILE A 328 -10.50 18.59 16.78
C ILE A 328 -9.05 18.16 16.92
N ILE A 329 -8.37 18.56 18.01
CA ILE A 329 -6.97 18.22 18.25
C ILE A 329 -6.80 16.70 18.28
N LEU A 330 -7.63 15.98 19.04
CA LEU A 330 -7.53 14.54 19.17
C LEU A 330 -7.76 13.83 17.83
N ALA A 331 -8.79 14.21 17.08
CA ALA A 331 -9.09 13.62 15.77
C ALA A 331 -7.96 13.90 14.76
N MET A 332 -7.49 15.14 14.65
CA MET A 332 -6.42 15.51 13.75
C MET A 332 -5.10 14.83 14.09
N VAL A 333 -4.73 14.75 15.37
CA VAL A 333 -3.52 14.04 15.82
C VAL A 333 -3.59 12.56 15.46
N VAL A 334 -4.72 11.90 15.65
CA VAL A 334 -4.86 10.48 15.29
C VAL A 334 -4.85 10.30 13.77
N LEU A 335 -5.49 11.17 12.99
CA LEU A 335 -5.39 11.16 11.51
C LEU A 335 -3.94 11.36 11.03
N LEU A 336 -3.17 12.26 11.67
CA LEU A 336 -1.74 12.43 11.40
C LEU A 336 -0.96 11.14 11.72
N MET A 337 -1.18 10.57 12.90
CA MET A 337 -0.49 9.35 13.33
C MET A 337 -0.79 8.15 12.42
N THR A 338 -2.05 7.96 12.01
CA THR A 338 -2.41 6.88 11.08
C THR A 338 -1.76 7.07 9.72
N THR A 339 -1.70 8.31 9.23
CA THR A 339 -1.03 8.63 7.96
C THR A 339 0.47 8.39 8.05
N ILE A 340 1.13 8.77 9.16
CA ILE A 340 2.55 8.46 9.40
C ILE A 340 2.79 6.96 9.42
N SER A 341 1.96 6.19 10.14
CA SER A 341 2.10 4.73 10.23
C SER A 341 2.04 4.07 8.87
N THR A 342 1.01 4.40 8.09
CA THR A 342 0.81 3.86 6.73
C THR A 342 1.96 4.27 5.82
N ASN A 343 2.38 5.54 5.89
CA ASN A 343 3.45 6.08 5.06
C ASN A 343 4.80 5.43 5.35
N ALA A 344 5.10 5.16 6.62
CA ALA A 344 6.30 4.44 7.00
C ALA A 344 6.26 2.99 6.51
N THR A 345 5.18 2.26 6.83
CA THR A 345 5.04 0.82 6.51
C THR A 345 5.01 0.56 5.01
N GLY A 346 4.21 1.31 4.27
CA GLY A 346 3.94 1.07 2.85
C GLY A 346 4.95 1.69 1.89
N ASN A 347 5.65 2.75 2.30
CA ASN A 347 6.36 3.63 1.37
C ASN A 347 7.84 3.83 1.72
N ILE A 348 8.20 4.62 2.76
CA ILE A 348 9.61 5.01 2.95
C ILE A 348 10.52 3.83 3.33
N ILE A 349 10.04 2.91 4.18
CA ILE A 349 10.81 1.74 4.59
C ILE A 349 11.04 0.80 3.40
N PRO A 350 10.01 0.37 2.64
CA PRO A 350 10.20 -0.42 1.43
C PRO A 350 11.08 0.26 0.37
N ALA A 351 10.93 1.58 0.16
CA ALA A 351 11.77 2.33 -0.78
C ALA A 351 13.25 2.29 -0.38
N ALA A 352 13.54 2.47 0.90
CA ALA A 352 14.91 2.43 1.40
C ALA A 352 15.55 1.05 1.22
N TYR A 353 14.84 -0.04 1.54
CA TYR A 353 15.31 -1.40 1.31
C TYR A 353 15.52 -1.69 -0.18
N GLN A 354 14.58 -1.29 -1.03
CA GLN A 354 14.70 -1.52 -2.47
C GLN A 354 15.88 -0.75 -3.09
N LEU A 355 16.11 0.49 -2.69
CA LEU A 355 17.28 1.27 -3.13
C LEU A 355 18.58 0.62 -2.67
N SER A 356 18.62 0.08 -1.44
CA SER A 356 19.77 -0.68 -0.95
C SER A 356 19.99 -1.96 -1.74
N ALA A 357 18.94 -2.66 -2.11
CA ALA A 357 19.02 -3.89 -2.93
C ALA A 357 19.47 -3.61 -4.38
N LEU A 358 19.04 -2.47 -4.96
CA LEU A 358 19.45 -2.06 -6.31
C LEU A 358 20.90 -1.60 -6.40
N PHE A 359 21.41 -0.96 -5.34
CA PHE A 359 22.76 -0.38 -5.29
C PHE A 359 23.55 -0.82 -4.05
N PRO A 360 23.75 -2.14 -3.84
CA PRO A 360 24.24 -2.68 -2.57
C PRO A 360 25.62 -2.16 -2.15
N LYS A 361 26.49 -1.80 -3.11
CA LYS A 361 27.82 -1.25 -2.84
C LYS A 361 27.83 0.25 -2.52
N LYS A 362 26.76 1.00 -2.84
CA LYS A 362 26.72 2.48 -2.76
C LYS A 362 25.67 3.00 -1.79
N VAL A 363 24.54 2.32 -1.66
CA VAL A 363 23.37 2.76 -0.92
C VAL A 363 23.09 1.76 0.20
N ASN A 364 23.15 2.22 1.44
CA ASN A 364 22.62 1.50 2.60
C ASN A 364 21.22 2.01 2.94
N TYR A 365 20.54 1.37 3.88
CA TYR A 365 19.18 1.72 4.29
C TYR A 365 19.00 3.23 4.57
N LYS A 366 19.89 3.84 5.38
CA LYS A 366 19.79 5.28 5.73
C LYS A 366 19.93 6.19 4.52
N LYS A 367 20.87 5.89 3.61
CA LYS A 367 20.98 6.62 2.34
C LYS A 367 19.76 6.42 1.47
N GLY A 368 19.18 5.22 1.47
CA GLY A 368 17.90 4.92 0.79
C GLY A 368 16.76 5.80 1.29
N VAL A 369 16.63 5.97 2.61
CA VAL A 369 15.66 6.89 3.23
C VAL A 369 15.86 8.32 2.73
N ILE A 370 17.11 8.82 2.72
CA ILE A 370 17.42 10.19 2.25
C ILE A 370 17.03 10.35 0.78
N ILE A 371 17.47 9.44 -0.09
CA ILE A 371 17.18 9.50 -1.53
C ILE A 371 15.68 9.50 -1.78
N ALA A 372 14.96 8.55 -1.18
CA ALA A 372 13.51 8.45 -1.33
C ALA A 372 12.80 9.69 -0.80
N GLY A 373 13.21 10.18 0.36
CA GLY A 373 12.64 11.38 0.97
C GLY A 373 12.85 12.64 0.13
N VAL A 374 14.07 12.88 -0.34
CA VAL A 374 14.36 14.04 -1.19
C VAL A 374 13.58 14.00 -2.50
N ILE A 375 13.56 12.86 -3.19
CA ILE A 375 12.80 12.74 -4.45
C ILE A 375 11.31 12.97 -4.18
N SER A 376 10.74 12.43 -3.10
CA SER A 376 9.33 12.60 -2.74
C SER A 376 8.95 14.06 -2.47
N TYR A 377 9.89 14.88 -2.03
CA TYR A 377 9.70 16.31 -1.85
C TYR A 377 9.71 17.04 -3.21
N LEU A 378 10.68 16.70 -4.07
CA LEU A 378 10.91 17.35 -5.36
C LEU A 378 9.84 17.06 -6.41
N ILE A 379 9.11 15.95 -6.30
CA ILE A 379 7.98 15.65 -7.22
C ILE A 379 6.75 16.55 -7.00
N MET A 380 6.79 17.44 -6.02
CA MET A 380 5.71 18.41 -5.72
C MET A 380 4.34 17.70 -5.60
N PRO A 381 4.14 16.83 -4.60
CA PRO A 381 2.97 15.96 -4.52
C PRO A 381 1.63 16.70 -4.42
N TRP A 382 1.63 17.97 -4.03
CA TRP A 382 0.45 18.82 -4.06
C TRP A 382 -0.12 19.04 -5.46
N LYS A 383 0.70 18.88 -6.51
CA LYS A 383 0.24 18.88 -7.90
C LYS A 383 -0.50 17.61 -8.30
N LEU A 384 -0.20 16.49 -7.65
CA LEU A 384 -0.84 15.19 -7.89
C LEU A 384 -2.22 15.08 -7.22
N MET A 385 -2.58 16.02 -6.33
CA MET A 385 -3.75 15.97 -5.47
C MET A 385 -4.62 17.22 -5.56
N GLU A 386 -4.67 17.84 -6.73
CA GLU A 386 -5.45 19.07 -6.91
C GLU A 386 -6.97 18.86 -6.78
N ASN A 387 -7.47 17.66 -7.09
CA ASN A 387 -8.89 17.28 -7.00
C ASN A 387 -9.08 15.78 -6.89
N SER A 388 -10.33 15.32 -6.69
CA SER A 388 -10.67 13.89 -6.57
C SER A 388 -10.33 13.07 -7.81
N ASP A 389 -10.45 13.66 -9.00
CA ASP A 389 -10.14 12.97 -10.26
C ASP A 389 -8.65 12.65 -10.36
N SER A 390 -7.79 13.53 -9.84
CA SER A 390 -6.35 13.32 -9.76
C SER A 390 -5.99 12.11 -8.91
N ILE A 391 -6.72 11.88 -7.81
CA ILE A 391 -6.54 10.70 -6.93
C ILE A 391 -6.88 9.43 -7.70
N PHE A 392 -8.02 9.39 -8.38
CA PHE A 392 -8.41 8.21 -9.15
C PHE A 392 -7.46 7.96 -10.33
N ALA A 393 -7.00 9.00 -11.02
CA ALA A 393 -6.01 8.87 -12.08
C ALA A 393 -4.69 8.28 -11.52
N PHE A 394 -4.23 8.75 -10.37
CA PHE A 394 -3.05 8.23 -9.71
C PHE A 394 -3.23 6.75 -9.31
N LEU A 395 -4.36 6.40 -8.67
CA LEU A 395 -4.64 5.01 -8.27
C LEU A 395 -4.73 4.09 -9.49
N ASN A 396 -5.37 4.54 -10.56
CA ASN A 396 -5.48 3.77 -11.80
C ASN A 396 -4.11 3.55 -12.46
N MET A 397 -3.22 4.56 -12.42
CA MET A 397 -1.85 4.42 -12.91
C MET A 397 -1.03 3.41 -12.08
N ILE A 398 -1.07 3.53 -10.75
CA ILE A 398 -0.39 2.59 -9.85
C ILE A 398 -0.94 1.17 -10.04
N GLY A 399 -2.25 1.02 -10.16
CA GLY A 399 -2.90 -0.25 -10.45
C GLY A 399 -2.45 -0.86 -11.77
N ALA A 400 -2.40 -0.05 -12.85
CA ALA A 400 -1.95 -0.48 -14.16
C ALA A 400 -0.49 -0.94 -14.20
N VAL A 401 0.38 -0.32 -13.39
CA VAL A 401 1.82 -0.66 -13.31
C VAL A 401 2.06 -1.90 -12.45
N LEU A 402 1.45 -1.98 -11.28
CA LEU A 402 1.77 -3.02 -10.29
C LEU A 402 0.82 -4.23 -10.33
N GLY A 403 -0.39 -4.09 -10.87
CA GLY A 403 -1.31 -5.21 -11.08
C GLY A 403 -0.68 -6.32 -11.93
N PRO A 404 -0.14 -6.01 -13.13
CA PRO A 404 0.53 -7.00 -13.97
C PRO A 404 1.71 -7.70 -13.27
N VAL A 405 2.50 -6.97 -12.50
CA VAL A 405 3.62 -7.57 -11.74
C VAL A 405 3.09 -8.59 -10.74
N GLY A 406 2.07 -8.23 -9.96
CA GLY A 406 1.44 -9.13 -8.98
C GLY A 406 0.82 -10.37 -9.64
N GLY A 407 0.14 -10.21 -10.77
CA GLY A 407 -0.45 -11.31 -11.53
C GLY A 407 0.58 -12.32 -12.02
N VAL A 408 1.68 -11.86 -12.63
CA VAL A 408 2.78 -12.74 -13.07
C VAL A 408 3.45 -13.43 -11.89
N MET A 409 3.68 -12.75 -10.76
CA MET A 409 4.28 -13.35 -9.57
C MET A 409 3.44 -14.51 -9.04
N ILE A 410 2.13 -14.34 -8.95
CA ILE A 410 1.20 -15.41 -8.52
C ILE A 410 1.23 -16.56 -9.54
N ALA A 411 1.15 -16.26 -10.84
CA ALA A 411 1.20 -17.28 -11.88
C ALA A 411 2.50 -18.10 -11.83
N GLN A 412 3.65 -17.44 -11.72
CA GLN A 412 4.96 -18.09 -11.64
C GLN A 412 5.05 -18.98 -10.41
N TYR A 413 4.76 -18.41 -9.22
CA TYR A 413 4.99 -19.13 -7.96
C TYR A 413 4.09 -20.35 -7.80
N PHE A 414 2.78 -20.21 -8.07
CA PHE A 414 1.83 -21.30 -7.83
C PHE A 414 1.73 -22.31 -8.97
N PHE A 415 1.77 -21.86 -10.20
CA PHE A 415 1.44 -22.69 -11.35
C PHE A 415 2.69 -23.22 -12.09
N VAL A 416 3.74 -22.43 -12.16
CA VAL A 416 4.99 -22.83 -12.84
C VAL A 416 5.94 -23.50 -11.86
N LEU A 417 6.27 -22.83 -10.76
CA LEU A 417 7.19 -23.36 -9.74
C LEU A 417 6.51 -24.32 -8.73
N LYS A 418 5.17 -24.38 -8.75
CA LYS A 418 4.38 -25.24 -7.83
C LYS A 418 4.81 -25.05 -6.38
N GLU A 419 4.99 -23.80 -5.97
CA GLU A 419 5.41 -23.36 -4.64
C GLU A 419 6.81 -23.88 -4.20
N LYS A 420 7.66 -24.27 -5.15
CA LYS A 420 9.01 -24.76 -4.87
C LYS A 420 10.04 -23.77 -5.40
N LEU A 421 10.90 -23.27 -4.52
CA LEU A 421 12.04 -22.43 -4.86
C LEU A 421 13.34 -23.19 -4.57
N ASN A 422 14.26 -23.16 -5.50
CA ASN A 422 15.62 -23.59 -5.26
C ASN A 422 16.42 -22.38 -4.74
N LEU A 423 16.70 -22.35 -3.43
CA LEU A 423 17.40 -21.22 -2.81
C LEU A 423 18.86 -21.12 -3.26
N ASP A 424 19.51 -22.25 -3.55
CA ASP A 424 20.90 -22.25 -4.02
C ASP A 424 21.03 -21.56 -5.38
N GLU A 425 20.13 -21.92 -6.32
CA GLU A 425 20.06 -21.24 -7.62
C GLU A 425 19.56 -19.81 -7.51
N LEU A 426 18.65 -19.52 -6.60
CA LEU A 426 18.08 -18.17 -6.41
C LEU A 426 19.14 -17.20 -5.89
N TYR A 427 20.03 -17.65 -5.01
CA TYR A 427 21.18 -16.93 -4.48
C TYR A 427 22.46 -17.36 -5.20
N MET A 428 22.51 -17.10 -6.53
CA MET A 428 23.63 -17.48 -7.39
C MET A 428 24.97 -17.06 -6.82
N ASP A 429 25.95 -17.93 -6.96
CA ASP A 429 27.35 -17.56 -6.74
C ASP A 429 27.83 -16.79 -7.99
N PRO A 430 28.24 -15.50 -7.85
CA PRO A 430 28.70 -14.72 -8.99
C PRO A 430 30.04 -15.22 -9.58
N GLU A 431 30.79 -16.07 -8.84
CA GLU A 431 32.06 -16.66 -9.29
C GLU A 431 31.89 -17.96 -10.06
N VAL A 432 30.68 -18.57 -9.97
CA VAL A 432 30.35 -19.82 -10.69
C VAL A 432 29.58 -19.49 -11.96
N ASP A 433 30.16 -19.81 -13.12
CA ASP A 433 29.44 -19.70 -14.41
C ASP A 433 28.41 -20.83 -14.54
N ASN A 434 27.24 -20.61 -13.97
CA ASN A 434 26.14 -21.54 -14.04
C ASN A 434 25.17 -21.12 -15.16
N THR A 435 25.40 -21.66 -16.38
CA THR A 435 24.57 -21.35 -17.56
C THR A 435 23.16 -21.93 -17.47
N ASP A 436 22.95 -22.97 -16.68
CA ASP A 436 21.69 -23.73 -16.60
C ASP A 436 20.78 -23.27 -15.43
N ASN A 437 21.18 -22.21 -14.69
CA ASN A 437 20.39 -21.69 -13.59
C ASN A 437 19.07 -21.08 -14.11
N GLN A 438 17.94 -21.61 -13.64
CA GLN A 438 16.60 -21.19 -14.05
C GLN A 438 16.25 -19.74 -13.75
N TYR A 439 16.96 -19.08 -12.83
CA TYR A 439 16.74 -17.68 -12.45
C TYR A 439 17.75 -16.71 -13.08
N LYS A 440 18.65 -17.20 -13.96
CA LYS A 440 19.66 -16.35 -14.63
C LYS A 440 19.05 -15.50 -15.73
N GLY A 441 19.43 -14.24 -15.79
CA GLY A 441 19.08 -13.31 -16.86
C GLY A 441 17.68 -12.71 -16.71
N VAL A 442 16.90 -12.79 -17.80
CA VAL A 442 15.57 -12.18 -17.90
C VAL A 442 14.53 -13.23 -18.31
N ASN A 443 13.47 -13.37 -17.53
CA ASN A 443 12.31 -14.17 -17.92
C ASN A 443 11.48 -13.37 -18.94
N LYS A 444 11.71 -13.63 -20.22
CA LYS A 444 11.09 -12.92 -21.34
C LYS A 444 9.57 -13.04 -21.35
N GLU A 445 9.04 -14.22 -21.01
CA GLU A 445 7.59 -14.47 -20.94
C GLU A 445 6.93 -13.63 -19.84
N ALA A 446 7.59 -13.47 -18.69
CA ALA A 446 7.13 -12.61 -17.62
C ALA A 446 7.06 -11.14 -18.07
N TYR A 447 8.07 -10.68 -18.80
CA TYR A 447 8.09 -9.33 -19.38
C TYR A 447 7.01 -9.11 -20.44
N ILE A 448 6.84 -10.05 -21.37
CA ILE A 448 5.79 -9.95 -22.41
C ILE A 448 4.42 -9.85 -21.74
N ALA A 449 4.12 -10.74 -20.79
CA ALA A 449 2.85 -10.73 -20.07
C ALA A 449 2.62 -9.41 -19.32
N THR A 450 3.65 -8.92 -18.63
CA THR A 450 3.59 -7.67 -17.87
C THR A 450 3.36 -6.47 -18.79
N ILE A 451 4.14 -6.32 -19.85
CA ILE A 451 4.07 -5.16 -20.76
C ILE A 451 2.75 -5.14 -21.52
N VAL A 452 2.29 -6.27 -22.06
CA VAL A 452 1.01 -6.33 -22.78
C VAL A 452 -0.15 -5.96 -21.86
N ALA A 453 -0.18 -6.52 -20.63
CA ALA A 453 -1.22 -6.21 -19.66
C ALA A 453 -1.17 -4.75 -19.18
N LEU A 454 0.04 -4.19 -18.97
CA LEU A 454 0.25 -2.78 -18.65
C LEU A 454 -0.32 -1.86 -19.73
N VAL A 455 0.05 -2.10 -21.01
CA VAL A 455 -0.40 -1.28 -22.13
C VAL A 455 -1.92 -1.32 -22.22
N ILE A 456 -2.54 -2.50 -22.16
CA ILE A 456 -4.00 -2.64 -22.19
C ILE A 456 -4.65 -1.88 -21.02
N SER A 457 -4.13 -2.01 -19.81
CA SER A 457 -4.68 -1.36 -18.61
C SER A 457 -4.61 0.18 -18.67
N LEU A 458 -3.66 0.72 -19.43
CA LEU A 458 -3.49 2.17 -19.62
C LEU A 458 -4.31 2.74 -20.78
N LEU A 459 -4.85 1.92 -21.69
CA LEU A 459 -5.55 2.42 -22.87
C LEU A 459 -6.68 3.39 -22.55
N GLY A 460 -7.42 3.13 -21.49
CA GLY A 460 -8.53 3.99 -21.07
C GLY A 460 -8.12 5.38 -20.55
N GLN A 461 -6.84 5.60 -20.27
CA GLN A 461 -6.34 6.94 -19.90
C GLN A 461 -6.13 7.83 -21.14
N PHE A 462 -5.93 7.22 -22.29
CA PHE A 462 -5.65 7.93 -23.54
C PHE A 462 -6.83 7.90 -24.52
N ILE A 463 -7.72 6.93 -24.39
CA ILE A 463 -8.87 6.70 -25.29
C ILE A 463 -10.15 6.80 -24.47
N PRO A 464 -10.93 7.90 -24.60
CA PRO A 464 -12.13 8.13 -23.77
C PRO A 464 -13.18 7.01 -23.82
N SER A 465 -13.37 6.36 -24.99
CA SER A 465 -14.29 5.24 -25.14
C SER A 465 -13.88 3.97 -24.37
N LEU A 466 -12.62 3.90 -23.93
CA LEU A 466 -12.06 2.80 -23.14
C LEU A 466 -11.82 3.17 -21.66
N GLN A 467 -12.36 4.28 -21.18
CA GLN A 467 -12.16 4.77 -19.81
C GLN A 467 -12.46 3.71 -18.75
N ILE A 468 -13.42 2.83 -19.02
CA ILE A 468 -13.77 1.72 -18.12
C ILE A 468 -12.59 0.76 -17.88
N ILE A 469 -11.70 0.59 -18.87
CA ILE A 469 -10.50 -0.26 -18.73
C ILE A 469 -9.56 0.36 -17.71
N SER A 470 -9.33 1.67 -17.75
CA SER A 470 -8.48 2.34 -16.78
C SER A 470 -9.09 2.35 -15.38
N SER A 471 -10.42 2.46 -15.27
CA SER A 471 -11.13 2.36 -13.98
C SER A 471 -11.04 0.97 -13.34
N LEU A 472 -10.66 -0.05 -14.11
CA LEU A 472 -10.43 -1.43 -13.68
C LEU A 472 -8.97 -1.87 -13.88
N SER A 473 -8.04 -0.91 -13.93
CA SER A 473 -6.66 -1.10 -14.36
C SER A 473 -5.90 -2.20 -13.60
N TRP A 474 -6.07 -2.28 -12.26
CA TRP A 474 -5.43 -3.31 -11.46
C TRP A 474 -6.00 -4.70 -11.75
N LEU A 475 -7.33 -4.83 -11.75
CA LEU A 475 -8.01 -6.12 -12.02
C LEU A 475 -7.70 -6.66 -13.42
N ILE A 476 -7.79 -5.78 -14.42
CA ILE A 476 -7.48 -6.13 -15.81
C ILE A 476 -5.99 -6.45 -15.93
N GLY A 477 -5.13 -5.61 -15.39
CA GLY A 477 -3.68 -5.79 -15.46
C GLY A 477 -3.22 -7.09 -14.82
N ALA A 478 -3.66 -7.38 -13.61
CA ALA A 478 -3.31 -8.62 -12.89
C ALA A 478 -3.90 -9.86 -13.57
N GLY A 479 -5.18 -9.81 -13.97
CA GLY A 479 -5.85 -10.94 -14.62
C GLY A 479 -5.25 -11.26 -15.99
N LEU A 480 -5.04 -10.26 -16.84
CA LEU A 480 -4.45 -10.46 -18.17
C LEU A 480 -3.00 -10.96 -18.09
N SER A 481 -2.17 -10.34 -17.25
CA SER A 481 -0.78 -10.77 -17.10
C SER A 481 -0.66 -12.20 -16.60
N PHE A 482 -1.51 -12.58 -15.64
CA PHE A 482 -1.61 -13.96 -15.13
C PHE A 482 -1.94 -14.95 -16.26
N LEU A 483 -3.01 -14.67 -17.06
CA LEU A 483 -3.46 -15.56 -18.13
C LEU A 483 -2.45 -15.63 -19.30
N ILE A 484 -1.92 -14.49 -19.73
CA ILE A 484 -0.91 -14.41 -20.81
C ILE A 484 0.34 -15.19 -20.40
N TYR A 485 0.81 -14.99 -19.15
CA TYR A 485 2.00 -15.69 -18.66
C TYR A 485 1.83 -17.21 -18.67
N LEU A 486 0.71 -17.71 -18.14
CA LEU A 486 0.42 -19.15 -18.17
C LEU A 486 0.27 -19.69 -19.58
N GLY A 487 -0.34 -18.92 -20.49
CA GLY A 487 -0.43 -19.27 -21.90
C GLY A 487 0.96 -19.45 -22.53
N LEU A 488 1.85 -18.48 -22.34
CA LEU A 488 3.22 -18.52 -22.86
C LEU A 488 4.04 -19.70 -22.30
N LYS A 489 3.82 -20.08 -21.03
CA LYS A 489 4.52 -21.23 -20.41
C LYS A 489 3.98 -22.58 -20.85
N LYS A 490 2.68 -22.69 -21.24
CA LYS A 490 2.09 -23.95 -21.74
C LYS A 490 2.59 -24.32 -23.15
N PHE A 491 3.01 -23.36 -23.94
CA PHE A 491 3.49 -23.57 -25.31
C PHE A 491 5.00 -23.80 -25.40
N LYS A 492 5.67 -23.96 -24.26
CA LYS A 492 7.07 -24.44 -24.16
C LYS A 492 7.10 -25.80 -23.51
#